data_a2077f240d4cd84b8ea36e598df51885
#
_entry.id   a2077f240d4cd84b8ea36e598df51885
#
_cell.length_a   1.000
_cell.length_b   1.000
_cell.length_c   1.000
_cell.angle_alpha   90.00
_cell.angle_beta   90.00
_cell.angle_gamma   90.00
#
_symmetry.space_group_name_H-M   'P 1'
#
loop_
_entity.id
_entity.type
_entity.pdbx_description
1 polymer ?
#
loop_
_entity_poly.entity_id
_entity_poly.type
_entity_poly.pdbx_seq_one_letter_code
_entity_poly.pdbx_strand_id
1 'polypeptide(L)'
;AVATAEAAVSTQQMTYDNKKELNKKQIISDYDLAMAENSLAQTKAQLAQAKAQLTTAQQNLSFTQVKSPSDGVINNIPYRVGALVSPSIATPMTTVSEIDEVYVYFSMTEKELLAMTKSGSTIKEEISKIPTIKLQLIDGSTYDIEGKVDAITGVIDQSTGSVSIRAIFPNKEHVLRSGGTANVLIPYTMENVITIPQSATVEIQDKKFVYVLQPDNTVKYTEIKIFN
;
A
#
# COMPACT_ATOMS: atom_id res chain seq x y z
N ALA A 1 -0.91 6.99 -43.29
CA ALA A 1 0.45 6.42 -43.15
C ALA A 1 0.41 4.91 -42.87
N VAL A 2 -0.26 4.40 -41.76
CA VAL A 2 -0.28 2.96 -41.45
C VAL A 2 -1.00 2.16 -42.54
N ALA A 3 -2.19 2.56 -42.96
CA ALA A 3 -2.96 1.87 -43.99
C ALA A 3 -2.20 1.81 -45.33
N THR A 4 -1.46 2.87 -45.68
CA THR A 4 -0.61 2.88 -46.89
C THR A 4 0.54 1.88 -46.78
N ALA A 5 1.19 1.79 -45.61
CA ALA A 5 2.26 0.84 -45.38
C ALA A 5 1.73 -0.61 -45.33
N GLU A 6 0.53 -0.86 -44.83
CA GLU A 6 -0.12 -2.17 -44.85
C GLU A 6 -0.44 -2.64 -46.28
N ALA A 7 -0.94 -1.73 -47.14
CA ALA A 7 -1.17 -2.03 -48.53
C ALA A 7 0.15 -2.35 -49.27
N ALA A 8 1.24 -1.62 -48.99
CA ALA A 8 2.56 -1.90 -49.56
C ALA A 8 3.10 -3.28 -49.14
N VAL A 9 2.96 -3.64 -47.87
CA VAL A 9 3.33 -4.99 -47.39
C VAL A 9 2.51 -6.08 -48.09
N SER A 10 1.20 -5.89 -48.24
CA SER A 10 0.33 -6.85 -48.93
C SER A 10 0.78 -7.08 -50.37
N THR A 11 1.10 -5.99 -51.10
CA THR A 11 1.62 -6.09 -52.49
C THR A 11 2.96 -6.83 -52.54
N GLN A 12 3.89 -6.49 -51.66
CA GLN A 12 5.19 -7.19 -51.63
C GLN A 12 5.08 -8.65 -51.17
N GLN A 13 4.14 -8.95 -50.28
CA GLN A 13 3.87 -10.32 -49.85
C GLN A 13 3.39 -11.16 -51.04
N MET A 14 2.44 -10.66 -51.84
CA MET A 14 1.99 -11.36 -53.06
C MET A 14 3.13 -11.55 -54.05
N THR A 15 3.98 -10.55 -54.22
CA THR A 15 5.14 -10.65 -55.12
C THR A 15 6.13 -11.73 -54.62
N TYR A 16 6.40 -11.76 -53.32
CA TYR A 16 7.26 -12.78 -52.71
C TYR A 16 6.65 -14.20 -52.91
N ASP A 17 5.37 -14.35 -52.57
CA ASP A 17 4.68 -15.63 -52.66
C ASP A 17 4.67 -16.18 -54.12
N ASN A 18 4.39 -15.33 -55.10
CA ASN A 18 4.47 -15.70 -56.53
C ASN A 18 5.89 -16.13 -56.93
N LYS A 19 6.90 -15.35 -56.54
CA LYS A 19 8.30 -15.71 -56.83
C LYS A 19 8.73 -17.01 -56.11
N LYS A 20 8.26 -17.24 -54.88
CA LYS A 20 8.51 -18.48 -54.17
C LYS A 20 7.94 -19.72 -54.90
N GLU A 21 6.74 -19.60 -55.48
CA GLU A 21 6.16 -20.68 -56.27
C GLU A 21 6.91 -20.92 -57.60
N LEU A 22 7.38 -19.84 -58.25
CA LEU A 22 8.20 -19.94 -59.47
C LEU A 22 9.58 -20.55 -59.18
N ASN A 23 10.18 -20.22 -58.03
CA ASN A 23 11.46 -20.81 -57.62
C ASN A 23 11.33 -22.30 -57.33
N LYS A 24 10.27 -22.73 -56.66
CA LYS A 24 9.98 -24.17 -56.46
C LYS A 24 9.89 -24.95 -57.78
N LYS A 25 9.43 -24.30 -58.84
CA LYS A 25 9.35 -24.88 -60.18
C LYS A 25 10.66 -24.70 -60.96
N GLN A 26 11.74 -24.19 -60.34
CA GLN A 26 13.03 -23.92 -60.96
C GLN A 26 12.98 -22.95 -62.16
N ILE A 27 11.98 -22.02 -62.16
CA ILE A 27 11.81 -21.05 -63.23
C ILE A 27 12.63 -19.78 -62.96
N ILE A 28 12.87 -19.43 -61.67
CA ILE A 28 13.67 -18.29 -61.27
C ILE A 28 14.81 -18.72 -60.34
N SER A 29 15.84 -17.88 -60.23
CA SER A 29 17.00 -18.14 -59.40
C SER A 29 16.70 -17.91 -57.89
N ASP A 30 17.53 -18.54 -57.04
CA ASP A 30 17.49 -18.29 -55.60
C ASP A 30 17.81 -16.83 -55.27
N TYR A 31 18.61 -16.19 -56.09
CA TYR A 31 18.93 -14.74 -55.95
C TYR A 31 17.66 -13.89 -56.13
N ASP A 32 16.83 -14.19 -57.14
CA ASP A 32 15.60 -13.44 -57.38
C ASP A 32 14.57 -13.63 -56.26
N LEU A 33 14.55 -14.79 -55.65
CA LEU A 33 13.74 -15.06 -54.45
C LEU A 33 14.26 -14.28 -53.25
N ALA A 34 15.57 -14.31 -52.98
CA ALA A 34 16.18 -13.55 -51.87
C ALA A 34 15.98 -12.05 -52.03
N MET A 35 16.03 -11.49 -53.24
CA MET A 35 15.72 -10.09 -53.51
C MET A 35 14.27 -9.74 -53.16
N ALA A 36 13.32 -10.61 -53.46
CA ALA A 36 11.91 -10.39 -53.12
C ALA A 36 11.68 -10.49 -51.60
N GLU A 37 12.37 -11.40 -50.91
CA GLU A 37 12.34 -11.53 -49.46
C GLU A 37 12.88 -10.30 -48.77
N ASN A 38 14.03 -9.79 -49.22
CA ASN A 38 14.62 -8.53 -48.71
C ASN A 38 13.67 -7.33 -48.92
N SER A 39 13.02 -7.22 -50.09
CA SER A 39 12.05 -6.17 -50.40
C SER A 39 10.83 -6.25 -49.45
N LEU A 40 10.35 -7.47 -49.23
CA LEU A 40 9.28 -7.69 -48.24
C LEU A 40 9.69 -7.32 -46.81
N ALA A 41 10.90 -7.72 -46.41
CA ALA A 41 11.43 -7.36 -45.09
C ALA A 41 11.55 -5.83 -44.91
N GLN A 42 12.02 -5.12 -45.95
CA GLN A 42 12.10 -3.68 -45.96
C GLN A 42 10.71 -3.02 -45.79
N THR A 43 9.70 -3.46 -46.52
CA THR A 43 8.33 -2.90 -46.37
C THR A 43 7.69 -3.28 -45.06
N LYS A 44 7.96 -4.44 -44.49
CA LYS A 44 7.57 -4.80 -43.11
C LYS A 44 8.21 -3.89 -42.08
N ALA A 45 9.48 -3.55 -42.24
CA ALA A 45 10.15 -2.57 -41.35
C ALA A 45 9.54 -1.16 -41.43
N GLN A 46 9.16 -0.72 -42.65
CA GLN A 46 8.46 0.56 -42.82
C GLN A 46 7.08 0.56 -42.16
N LEU A 47 6.33 -0.55 -42.22
CA LEU A 47 5.06 -0.71 -41.55
C LEU A 47 5.26 -0.65 -40.01
N ALA A 48 6.28 -1.33 -39.48
CA ALA A 48 6.62 -1.30 -38.06
C ALA A 48 6.94 0.14 -37.60
N GLN A 49 7.69 0.90 -38.39
CA GLN A 49 7.99 2.31 -38.13
C GLN A 49 6.70 3.16 -38.13
N ALA A 50 5.80 2.99 -39.10
CA ALA A 50 4.54 3.74 -39.14
C ALA A 50 3.63 3.40 -37.95
N LYS A 51 3.59 2.14 -37.51
CA LYS A 51 2.86 1.71 -36.30
C LYS A 51 3.46 2.33 -35.04
N ALA A 52 4.79 2.36 -34.90
CA ALA A 52 5.45 3.03 -33.78
C ALA A 52 5.11 4.52 -33.70
N GLN A 53 5.11 5.22 -34.85
CA GLN A 53 4.70 6.63 -34.91
C GLN A 53 3.24 6.82 -34.50
N LEU A 54 2.33 5.93 -34.91
CA LEU A 54 0.92 5.96 -34.49
C LEU A 54 0.81 5.79 -32.97
N THR A 55 1.51 4.82 -32.43
CA THR A 55 1.51 4.58 -30.96
C THR A 55 2.00 5.82 -30.19
N THR A 56 3.10 6.43 -30.64
CA THR A 56 3.61 7.67 -30.03
C THR A 56 2.59 8.82 -30.10
N ALA A 57 1.94 9.00 -31.25
CA ALA A 57 0.92 10.02 -31.40
C ALA A 57 -0.31 9.76 -30.50
N GLN A 58 -0.73 8.49 -30.36
CA GLN A 58 -1.82 8.11 -29.45
C GLN A 58 -1.45 8.32 -27.99
N GLN A 59 -0.23 8.02 -27.60
CA GLN A 59 0.26 8.31 -26.24
C GLN A 59 0.26 9.81 -25.96
N ASN A 60 0.76 10.61 -26.90
CA ASN A 60 0.74 12.08 -26.74
C ASN A 60 -0.69 12.60 -26.63
N LEU A 61 -1.63 12.06 -27.39
CA LEU A 61 -3.04 12.41 -27.28
C LEU A 61 -3.61 11.98 -25.91
N SER A 62 -3.23 10.80 -25.40
CA SER A 62 -3.72 10.34 -24.11
C SER A 62 -3.32 11.27 -22.95
N PHE A 63 -2.16 11.91 -23.02
CA PHE A 63 -1.70 12.88 -22.02
C PHE A 63 -2.52 14.19 -22.01
N THR A 64 -3.30 14.46 -23.05
CA THR A 64 -4.23 15.62 -23.04
C THR A 64 -5.47 15.36 -22.17
N GLN A 65 -5.71 14.12 -21.78
CA GLN A 65 -6.79 13.72 -20.87
C GLN A 65 -6.20 13.10 -19.61
N VAL A 66 -6.07 13.90 -18.57
CA VAL A 66 -5.58 13.43 -17.27
C VAL A 66 -6.69 12.65 -16.57
N LYS A 67 -6.43 11.39 -16.28
CA LYS A 67 -7.35 10.50 -15.55
C LYS A 67 -6.70 10.07 -14.23
N SER A 68 -7.53 9.84 -13.21
CA SER A 68 -7.07 9.25 -11.97
C SER A 68 -6.57 7.83 -12.21
N PRO A 69 -5.42 7.42 -11.66
CA PRO A 69 -4.91 6.04 -11.74
C PRO A 69 -5.65 5.09 -10.77
N SER A 70 -6.34 5.61 -9.76
CA SER A 70 -7.07 4.85 -8.74
C SER A 70 -8.37 5.55 -8.38
N ASP A 71 -9.29 4.79 -7.83
CA ASP A 71 -10.48 5.32 -7.19
C ASP A 71 -10.10 5.97 -5.85
N GLY A 72 -10.83 6.99 -5.42
CA GLY A 72 -10.53 7.66 -4.17
C GLY A 72 -11.05 9.09 -4.11
N VAL A 73 -10.68 9.79 -3.06
CA VAL A 73 -11.05 11.19 -2.83
C VAL A 73 -9.96 12.11 -3.34
N ILE A 74 -10.40 13.05 -4.19
CA ILE A 74 -9.54 14.12 -4.72
C ILE A 74 -9.30 15.14 -3.62
N ASN A 75 -8.05 15.48 -3.42
CA ASN A 75 -7.63 16.54 -2.51
C ASN A 75 -7.76 17.93 -3.20
N ASN A 76 -6.93 18.88 -2.84
CA ASN A 76 -6.91 20.22 -3.41
C ASN A 76 -6.54 20.20 -4.91
N ILE A 77 -7.21 21.02 -5.72
CA ILE A 77 -6.89 21.30 -7.12
C ILE A 77 -6.33 22.74 -7.20
N PRO A 78 -5.00 22.91 -7.14
CA PRO A 78 -4.40 24.25 -7.10
C PRO A 78 -4.48 25.00 -8.43
N TYR A 79 -4.65 24.27 -9.54
CA TYR A 79 -4.65 24.86 -10.88
C TYR A 79 -6.07 25.17 -11.36
N ARG A 80 -6.24 26.36 -11.92
CA ARG A 80 -7.50 26.80 -12.53
C ARG A 80 -7.48 26.61 -14.05
N VAL A 81 -8.64 26.64 -14.65
CA VAL A 81 -8.77 26.63 -16.12
C VAL A 81 -7.96 27.77 -16.71
N GLY A 82 -7.13 27.45 -17.71
CA GLY A 82 -6.19 28.38 -18.34
C GLY A 82 -4.79 28.38 -17.72
N ALA A 83 -4.54 27.66 -16.63
CA ALA A 83 -3.18 27.50 -16.09
C ALA A 83 -2.35 26.62 -17.02
N LEU A 84 -1.09 27.00 -17.22
CA LEU A 84 -0.12 26.16 -17.93
C LEU A 84 0.34 25.02 -17.01
N VAL A 85 0.17 23.79 -17.50
CA VAL A 85 0.66 22.60 -16.83
C VAL A 85 1.66 21.88 -17.73
N SER A 86 2.72 21.33 -17.14
CA SER A 86 3.74 20.57 -17.85
C SER A 86 4.30 19.45 -16.95
N PRO A 87 4.94 18.43 -17.53
CA PRO A 87 5.57 17.35 -16.74
C PRO A 87 6.65 17.80 -15.75
N SER A 88 7.21 18.99 -15.95
CA SER A 88 8.27 19.56 -15.11
C SER A 88 7.74 20.38 -13.91
N ILE A 89 6.44 20.47 -13.70
CA ILE A 89 5.89 21.22 -12.57
C ILE A 89 6.15 20.44 -11.29
N ALA A 90 6.73 21.11 -10.30
CA ALA A 90 7.06 20.52 -9.01
C ALA A 90 5.83 20.17 -8.17
N THR A 91 4.72 20.91 -8.35
CA THR A 91 3.46 20.68 -7.61
C THR A 91 2.52 19.81 -8.45
N PRO A 92 2.02 18.69 -7.94
CA PRO A 92 1.08 17.86 -8.68
C PRO A 92 -0.23 18.61 -8.96
N MET A 93 -0.91 18.26 -10.04
CA MET A 93 -2.21 18.85 -10.39
C MET A 93 -3.26 18.62 -9.31
N THR A 94 -3.26 17.44 -8.73
CA THR A 94 -4.03 17.04 -7.56
C THR A 94 -3.45 15.75 -7.01
N THR A 95 -3.87 15.37 -5.81
CA THR A 95 -3.60 14.06 -5.24
C THR A 95 -4.91 13.32 -5.02
N VAL A 96 -4.94 12.05 -5.35
CA VAL A 96 -6.07 11.16 -5.08
C VAL A 96 -5.64 10.24 -3.94
N SER A 97 -6.43 10.19 -2.89
CA SER A 97 -6.21 9.32 -1.74
C SER A 97 -7.27 8.22 -1.74
N GLU A 98 -6.83 6.99 -1.83
CA GLU A 98 -7.68 5.84 -1.53
C GLU A 98 -7.92 5.84 -0.02
N ILE A 99 -9.18 5.81 0.38
CA ILE A 99 -9.58 5.95 1.79
C ILE A 99 -10.42 4.77 2.30
N ASP A 100 -10.61 3.74 1.51
CA ASP A 100 -11.36 2.53 1.90
C ASP A 100 -10.65 1.74 3.01
N GLU A 101 -9.31 1.82 3.02
CA GLU A 101 -8.45 1.32 4.08
C GLU A 101 -7.52 2.43 4.57
N VAL A 102 -7.35 2.54 5.87
CA VAL A 102 -6.47 3.54 6.48
C VAL A 102 -5.34 2.84 7.23
N TYR A 103 -4.12 3.28 6.95
CA TYR A 103 -2.94 2.85 7.68
C TYR A 103 -2.72 3.73 8.90
N VAL A 104 -2.69 3.11 10.06
CA VAL A 104 -2.40 3.78 11.32
C VAL A 104 -1.00 3.39 11.77
N TYR A 105 -0.16 4.38 11.98
CA TYR A 105 1.21 4.20 12.47
C TYR A 105 1.27 4.58 13.94
N PHE A 106 1.80 3.71 14.76
CA PHE A 106 2.05 3.97 16.17
C PHE A 106 3.39 3.38 16.58
N SER A 107 3.96 3.90 17.66
CA SER A 107 5.28 3.47 18.14
C SER A 107 5.15 2.60 19.37
N MET A 108 6.00 1.58 19.45
CA MET A 108 6.16 0.71 20.60
C MET A 108 7.63 0.76 21.04
N THR A 109 7.88 0.78 22.35
CA THR A 109 9.25 0.80 22.86
C THR A 109 9.96 -0.55 22.65
N GLU A 110 11.28 -0.51 22.51
CA GLU A 110 12.09 -1.74 22.41
C GLU A 110 11.86 -2.69 23.58
N LYS A 111 11.67 -2.14 24.79
CA LYS A 111 11.37 -2.92 26.00
C LYS A 111 10.09 -3.75 25.86
N GLU A 112 9.03 -3.14 25.34
CA GLU A 112 7.74 -3.80 25.11
C GLU A 112 7.87 -4.86 24.01
N LEU A 113 8.55 -4.53 22.92
CA LEU A 113 8.82 -5.48 21.83
C LEU A 113 9.60 -6.71 22.34
N LEU A 114 10.66 -6.49 23.13
CA LEU A 114 11.44 -7.59 23.72
C LEU A 114 10.62 -8.39 24.73
N ALA A 115 9.72 -7.77 25.47
CA ALA A 115 8.82 -8.48 26.37
C ALA A 115 7.88 -9.43 25.62
N MET A 116 7.41 -9.03 24.44
CA MET A 116 6.57 -9.86 23.56
C MET A 116 7.37 -11.02 22.93
N THR A 117 8.63 -10.79 22.55
CA THR A 117 9.45 -11.79 21.84
C THR A 117 10.18 -12.79 22.76
N LYS A 118 10.10 -12.64 24.07
CA LYS A 118 10.74 -13.54 25.07
C LYS A 118 10.34 -15.00 24.97
N SER A 119 9.26 -15.34 24.30
CA SER A 119 8.81 -16.73 24.09
C SER A 119 9.52 -17.48 22.96
N GLY A 120 10.57 -16.91 22.35
CA GLY A 120 11.34 -17.58 21.29
C GLY A 120 10.66 -17.62 19.92
N SER A 121 9.55 -16.88 19.76
CA SER A 121 8.83 -16.76 18.50
C SER A 121 9.48 -15.69 17.62
N THR A 122 9.31 -15.82 16.31
CA THR A 122 9.70 -14.76 15.37
C THR A 122 8.78 -13.55 15.50
N ILE A 123 9.30 -12.34 15.20
CA ILE A 123 8.51 -11.09 15.21
C ILE A 123 7.20 -11.26 14.40
N LYS A 124 7.26 -11.98 13.28
CA LYS A 124 6.12 -12.24 12.41
C LYS A 124 5.03 -13.10 13.07
N GLU A 125 5.44 -14.08 13.87
CA GLU A 125 4.51 -14.92 14.64
C GLU A 125 3.89 -14.15 15.81
N GLU A 126 4.65 -13.27 16.45
CA GLU A 126 4.13 -12.41 17.52
C GLU A 126 3.13 -11.37 16.98
N ILE A 127 3.37 -10.80 15.79
CA ILE A 127 2.39 -9.93 15.10
C ILE A 127 1.06 -10.66 14.92
N SER A 128 1.09 -11.93 14.52
CA SER A 128 -0.11 -12.74 14.32
C SER A 128 -0.88 -13.04 15.61
N LYS A 129 -0.21 -12.92 16.75
CA LYS A 129 -0.82 -13.11 18.08
C LYS A 129 -1.38 -11.82 18.68
N ILE A 130 -1.00 -10.64 18.14
CA ILE A 130 -1.58 -9.37 18.59
C ILE A 130 -3.08 -9.43 18.27
N PRO A 131 -3.93 -9.28 19.29
CA PRO A 131 -5.36 -9.25 19.05
C PRO A 131 -5.75 -8.07 18.18
N THR A 132 -6.97 -8.08 17.67
CA THR A 132 -7.51 -6.91 16.97
C THR A 132 -7.43 -5.67 17.87
N ILE A 133 -7.04 -4.56 17.27
CA ILE A 133 -6.83 -3.29 17.96
C ILE A 133 -7.97 -2.33 17.65
N LYS A 134 -8.25 -1.42 18.58
CA LYS A 134 -9.28 -0.40 18.43
C LYS A 134 -8.65 0.99 18.35
N LEU A 135 -9.36 1.91 17.73
CA LEU A 135 -8.99 3.32 17.71
C LEU A 135 -9.91 4.12 18.59
N GLN A 136 -9.33 4.95 19.44
CA GLN A 136 -10.03 6.03 20.10
C GLN A 136 -9.75 7.32 19.34
N LEU A 137 -10.80 7.92 18.80
CA LEU A 137 -10.70 9.16 18.05
C LEU A 137 -10.43 10.34 18.99
N ILE A 138 -10.08 11.48 18.41
CA ILE A 138 -9.70 12.68 19.17
C ILE A 138 -10.85 13.24 20.04
N ASP A 139 -12.09 12.95 19.67
CA ASP A 139 -13.30 13.31 20.44
C ASP A 139 -13.59 12.36 21.62
N GLY A 140 -12.74 11.35 21.82
CA GLY A 140 -12.89 10.32 22.85
C GLY A 140 -13.80 9.15 22.44
N SER A 141 -14.48 9.19 21.30
CA SER A 141 -15.26 8.07 20.78
C SER A 141 -14.35 6.92 20.33
N THR A 142 -14.85 5.70 20.42
CA THR A 142 -14.16 4.52 19.88
C THR A 142 -14.67 4.25 18.49
N TYR A 143 -13.74 4.03 17.55
CA TYR A 143 -14.07 3.61 16.20
C TYR A 143 -14.59 2.17 16.21
N ASP A 144 -15.74 1.93 15.61
CA ASP A 144 -16.49 0.65 15.73
C ASP A 144 -15.80 -0.52 15.03
N ILE A 145 -14.99 -0.24 14.00
CA ILE A 145 -14.32 -1.27 13.22
C ILE A 145 -12.92 -1.52 13.79
N GLU A 146 -12.65 -2.77 14.11
CA GLU A 146 -11.34 -3.19 14.62
C GLU A 146 -10.31 -3.29 13.51
N GLY A 147 -9.09 -2.88 13.82
CA GLY A 147 -7.94 -2.99 12.94
C GLY A 147 -7.05 -4.18 13.24
N LYS A 148 -6.17 -4.49 12.29
CA LYS A 148 -5.17 -5.55 12.42
C LYS A 148 -3.78 -4.98 12.20
N VAL A 149 -2.83 -5.45 13.00
CA VAL A 149 -1.42 -5.15 12.78
C VAL A 149 -0.97 -5.88 11.52
N ASP A 150 -0.36 -5.14 10.60
CA ASP A 150 0.09 -5.62 9.29
C ASP A 150 1.62 -5.71 9.22
N ALA A 151 2.31 -4.71 9.77
CA ALA A 151 3.75 -4.66 9.69
C ALA A 151 4.38 -4.00 10.94
N ILE A 152 5.58 -4.44 11.26
CA ILE A 152 6.48 -3.80 12.23
C ILE A 152 7.77 -3.44 11.49
N THR A 153 8.28 -2.24 11.73
CA THR A 153 9.57 -1.81 11.16
C THR A 153 10.68 -2.66 11.74
N GLY A 154 11.53 -3.24 10.87
CA GLY A 154 12.67 -4.05 11.32
C GLY A 154 13.85 -3.26 11.91
N VAL A 155 13.72 -1.93 12.02
CA VAL A 155 14.76 -1.03 12.51
C VAL A 155 14.20 -0.20 13.65
N ILE A 156 14.96 -0.12 14.75
CA ILE A 156 14.67 0.74 15.89
C ILE A 156 15.13 2.16 15.55
N ASP A 157 14.26 3.13 15.77
CA ASP A 157 14.65 4.54 15.68
C ASP A 157 15.56 4.88 16.86
N GLN A 158 16.81 5.20 16.56
CA GLN A 158 17.84 5.47 17.57
C GLN A 158 17.56 6.73 18.41
N SER A 159 16.77 7.66 17.88
CA SER A 159 16.43 8.89 18.59
C SER A 159 15.35 8.70 19.66
N THR A 160 14.44 7.75 19.43
CA THR A 160 13.29 7.49 20.30
C THR A 160 13.36 6.15 21.02
N GLY A 161 14.25 5.23 20.61
CA GLY A 161 14.33 3.88 21.14
C GLY A 161 13.05 3.06 20.87
N SER A 162 12.33 3.36 19.79
CA SER A 162 11.05 2.74 19.48
C SER A 162 11.03 2.15 18.08
N VAL A 163 10.13 1.21 17.86
CA VAL A 163 9.79 0.63 16.56
C VAL A 163 8.44 1.16 16.09
N SER A 164 8.32 1.41 14.80
CA SER A 164 7.04 1.82 14.21
C SER A 164 6.23 0.58 13.82
N ILE A 165 4.99 0.56 14.21
CA ILE A 165 4.02 -0.49 13.90
C ILE A 165 2.96 0.11 12.99
N ARG A 166 2.60 -0.64 11.95
CA ARG A 166 1.53 -0.29 11.04
C ARG A 166 0.34 -1.21 11.26
N ALA A 167 -0.84 -0.62 11.39
CA ALA A 167 -2.09 -1.34 11.43
C ALA A 167 -3.02 -0.87 10.32
N ILE A 168 -3.83 -1.79 9.80
CA ILE A 168 -4.82 -1.53 8.77
C ILE A 168 -6.20 -1.50 9.40
N PHE A 169 -6.95 -0.44 9.11
CA PHE A 169 -8.32 -0.27 9.53
C PHE A 169 -9.22 -0.12 8.30
N PRO A 170 -10.22 -0.98 8.12
CA PRO A 170 -11.25 -0.77 7.11
C PRO A 170 -12.02 0.52 7.39
N ASN A 171 -12.26 1.33 6.37
CA ASN A 171 -12.88 2.65 6.52
C ASN A 171 -14.06 2.83 5.55
N LYS A 172 -14.98 1.88 5.55
CA LYS A 172 -16.13 1.85 4.63
C LYS A 172 -17.02 3.10 4.70
N GLU A 173 -17.11 3.70 5.86
CA GLU A 173 -17.91 4.92 6.08
C GLU A 173 -17.13 6.22 5.84
N HIS A 174 -15.84 6.12 5.45
CA HIS A 174 -14.94 7.24 5.18
C HIS A 174 -14.84 8.26 6.33
N VAL A 175 -14.99 7.80 7.56
CA VAL A 175 -14.86 8.63 8.78
C VAL A 175 -13.41 9.00 9.03
N LEU A 176 -12.50 8.03 8.86
CA LEU A 176 -11.07 8.26 9.04
C LEU A 176 -10.50 8.98 7.82
N ARG A 177 -9.61 9.95 8.09
CA ARG A 177 -8.95 10.73 7.04
C ARG A 177 -7.44 10.73 7.24
N SER A 178 -6.71 10.75 6.13
CA SER A 178 -5.25 10.87 6.16
C SER A 178 -4.81 12.16 6.85
N GLY A 179 -3.81 12.06 7.73
CA GLY A 179 -3.30 13.16 8.55
C GLY A 179 -4.04 13.34 9.88
N GLY A 180 -5.09 12.54 10.16
CA GLY A 180 -5.74 12.50 11.46
C GLY A 180 -4.85 11.85 12.53
N THR A 181 -5.15 12.16 13.81
CA THR A 181 -4.52 11.54 14.98
C THR A 181 -5.56 10.78 15.79
N ALA A 182 -5.16 9.63 16.35
CA ALA A 182 -6.00 8.81 17.20
C ALA A 182 -5.13 8.05 18.21
N ASN A 183 -5.74 7.57 19.29
CA ASN A 183 -5.08 6.67 20.22
C ASN A 183 -5.37 5.22 19.84
N VAL A 184 -4.32 4.41 19.79
CA VAL A 184 -4.46 2.96 19.53
C VAL A 184 -4.69 2.25 20.85
N LEU A 185 -5.79 1.51 20.95
CA LEU A 185 -6.13 0.69 22.10
C LEU A 185 -5.80 -0.75 21.78
N ILE A 186 -4.80 -1.29 22.45
CA ILE A 186 -4.39 -2.69 22.35
C ILE A 186 -5.00 -3.44 23.53
N PRO A 187 -5.95 -4.36 23.32
CA PRO A 187 -6.53 -5.14 24.40
C PRO A 187 -5.47 -6.09 24.96
N TYR A 188 -5.35 -6.09 26.25
CA TYR A 188 -4.41 -6.95 26.98
C TYR A 188 -5.19 -7.86 27.92
N THR A 189 -5.07 -9.16 27.75
CA THR A 189 -5.72 -10.15 28.61
C THR A 189 -4.72 -10.71 29.60
N MET A 190 -5.01 -10.57 30.86
CA MET A 190 -4.27 -11.22 31.95
C MET A 190 -5.07 -12.39 32.50
N GLU A 191 -4.45 -13.55 32.57
CA GLU A 191 -5.04 -14.72 33.20
C GLU A 191 -4.59 -14.84 34.68
N ASN A 192 -5.46 -15.33 35.53
CA ASN A 192 -5.19 -15.57 36.96
C ASN A 192 -4.79 -14.32 37.76
N VAL A 193 -5.37 -13.18 37.44
CA VAL A 193 -5.17 -11.92 38.17
C VAL A 193 -6.44 -11.49 38.90
N ILE A 194 -6.27 -10.91 40.08
CA ILE A 194 -7.37 -10.29 40.82
C ILE A 194 -7.39 -8.81 40.45
N THR A 195 -8.49 -8.36 39.83
CA THR A 195 -8.68 -6.96 39.48
C THR A 195 -9.42 -6.25 40.60
N ILE A 196 -8.89 -5.09 41.02
CA ILE A 196 -9.50 -4.21 42.01
C ILE A 196 -9.59 -2.79 41.45
N PRO A 197 -10.60 -2.00 41.82
CA PRO A 197 -10.66 -0.60 41.43
C PRO A 197 -9.43 0.17 41.95
N GLN A 198 -8.88 1.04 41.14
CA GLN A 198 -7.72 1.85 41.55
C GLN A 198 -8.03 2.74 42.76
N SER A 199 -9.28 3.18 42.90
CA SER A 199 -9.78 3.94 44.06
C SER A 199 -9.77 3.16 45.39
N ALA A 200 -9.67 1.81 45.32
CA ALA A 200 -9.58 0.94 46.51
C ALA A 200 -8.12 0.73 46.97
N THR A 201 -7.15 1.32 46.30
CA THR A 201 -5.73 1.22 46.65
C THR A 201 -5.25 2.48 47.33
N VAL A 202 -4.39 2.32 48.35
CA VAL A 202 -3.70 3.39 49.06
C VAL A 202 -2.21 3.27 48.81
N GLU A 203 -1.58 4.33 48.33
CA GLU A 203 -0.16 4.39 48.09
C GLU A 203 0.58 5.11 49.23
N ILE A 204 1.55 4.41 49.83
CA ILE A 204 2.37 4.96 50.89
C ILE A 204 3.82 4.55 50.60
N GLN A 205 4.73 5.51 50.43
CA GLN A 205 6.17 5.30 50.22
C GLN A 205 6.46 4.26 49.12
N ASP A 206 5.97 4.48 47.91
CA ASP A 206 6.13 3.61 46.75
C ASP A 206 5.55 2.18 46.87
N LYS A 207 4.80 1.90 47.95
CA LYS A 207 4.08 0.64 48.13
C LYS A 207 2.59 0.84 48.06
N LYS A 208 1.91 -0.12 47.44
CA LYS A 208 0.44 -0.09 47.32
C LYS A 208 -0.19 -1.08 48.28
N PHE A 209 -1.23 -0.62 48.97
CA PHE A 209 -1.94 -1.36 49.99
C PHE A 209 -3.43 -1.38 49.70
N VAL A 210 -4.09 -2.41 50.18
CA VAL A 210 -5.54 -2.55 50.16
C VAL A 210 -6.06 -2.94 51.54
N TYR A 211 -7.29 -2.55 51.84
CA TYR A 211 -8.01 -3.00 53.01
C TYR A 211 -8.85 -4.23 52.67
N VAL A 212 -8.45 -5.40 53.18
CA VAL A 212 -9.16 -6.67 52.99
C VAL A 212 -10.11 -6.89 54.16
N LEU A 213 -11.39 -6.99 53.87
CA LEU A 213 -12.41 -7.33 54.89
C LEU A 213 -12.28 -8.81 55.23
N GLN A 214 -12.09 -9.10 56.52
CA GLN A 214 -12.01 -10.43 57.07
C GLN A 214 -13.41 -10.97 57.48
N PRO A 215 -13.61 -12.29 57.60
CA PRO A 215 -14.90 -12.89 57.99
C PRO A 215 -15.44 -12.43 59.37
N ASP A 216 -14.59 -11.94 60.20
CA ASP A 216 -14.90 -11.41 61.56
C ASP A 216 -15.28 -9.92 61.55
N ASN A 217 -15.52 -9.35 60.34
CA ASN A 217 -15.80 -7.93 60.15
C ASN A 217 -14.64 -6.99 60.53
N THR A 218 -13.45 -7.51 60.71
CA THR A 218 -12.24 -6.67 60.86
C THR A 218 -11.62 -6.38 59.51
N VAL A 219 -10.83 -5.29 59.44
CA VAL A 219 -10.16 -4.86 58.20
C VAL A 219 -8.66 -5.09 58.35
N LYS A 220 -8.09 -5.88 57.46
CA LYS A 220 -6.65 -6.11 57.44
C LYS A 220 -5.98 -5.27 56.36
N TYR A 221 -4.98 -4.50 56.75
CA TYR A 221 -4.14 -3.73 55.87
C TYR A 221 -3.10 -4.65 55.18
N THR A 222 -3.17 -4.80 53.88
CA THR A 222 -2.36 -5.77 53.15
C THR A 222 -1.60 -5.09 52.01
N GLU A 223 -0.29 -5.33 51.95
CA GLU A 223 0.55 -4.86 50.83
C GLU A 223 0.25 -5.72 49.59
N ILE A 224 0.06 -5.07 48.46
CA ILE A 224 -0.17 -5.74 47.17
C ILE A 224 0.96 -5.41 46.18
N LYS A 225 1.29 -6.39 45.37
CA LYS A 225 2.18 -6.17 44.21
C LYS A 225 1.31 -5.95 42.98
N ILE A 226 1.53 -4.84 42.33
CA ILE A 226 0.85 -4.56 41.07
C ILE A 226 1.70 -5.11 39.94
N PHE A 227 1.07 -5.77 39.02
CA PHE A 227 1.65 -6.08 37.72
C PHE A 227 1.67 -4.80 36.90
N ASN A 228 2.86 -4.37 36.49
CA ASN A 228 3.09 -3.32 35.50
C ASN A 228 3.34 -3.98 34.16
#